data_670ad30d3ba93121807efeb9497e6684
#
_entry.id   670ad30d3ba93121807efeb9497e6684
#
_cell.length_a   1.000
_cell.length_b   1.000
_cell.length_c   1.000
_cell.angle_alpha   90.00
_cell.angle_beta   90.00
_cell.angle_gamma   90.00
#
_symmetry.space_group_name_H-M   'P 1'
#
loop_
_entity.id
_entity.type
_entity.pdbx_description
1 polymer ?
#
loop_
_entity_poly.entity_id
_entity_poly.type
_entity_poly.pdbx_seq_one_letter_code
_entity_poly.pdbx_strand_id
1 'polypeptide(L)'
;SSVDLSENTLQALVLVPTQELASQVNKQIQLLFDNMHSDAHTLMLIGDGNITRQIESLKIKPVIAVATPSRAAQLIRMKKLKVHNVKTLILDEADKLMDKTYLESIIFIRKSLMKRTQVLLFSASISNKTIKQANTITYNPVIYELSKENKELIPKTIKHIFIISDRRERIETLRKIAKAVNSDKTMIFINTKYDLE
;
A
#
# COMPACT_ATOMS: atom_id res chain seq x y z
N SER A 1 15.08 -11.14 8.20
CA SER A 1 14.45 -11.41 9.52
C SER A 1 13.21 -12.26 9.32
N SER A 2 13.10 -13.39 9.99
CA SER A 2 11.91 -14.24 9.93
C SER A 2 10.86 -13.80 10.95
N VAL A 3 9.59 -13.88 10.56
CA VAL A 3 8.46 -13.73 11.49
C VAL A 3 8.27 -15.06 12.20
N ASP A 4 8.20 -15.03 13.52
CA ASP A 4 7.93 -16.20 14.34
C ASP A 4 6.43 -16.23 14.66
N LEU A 5 5.71 -17.18 14.07
CA LEU A 5 4.25 -17.29 14.21
C LEU A 5 3.81 -17.80 15.59
N SER A 6 4.73 -18.34 16.39
CA SER A 6 4.46 -18.78 17.78
C SER A 6 4.45 -17.62 18.78
N GLU A 7 5.08 -16.47 18.42
CA GLU A 7 5.12 -15.29 19.27
C GLU A 7 3.90 -14.39 19.03
N ASN A 8 3.02 -14.26 19.99
CA ASN A 8 1.85 -13.37 19.96
C ASN A 8 2.24 -11.89 20.19
N THR A 9 3.11 -11.37 19.31
CA THR A 9 3.55 -9.96 19.29
C THR A 9 3.64 -9.43 17.88
N LEU A 10 3.43 -8.12 17.69
CA LEU A 10 3.55 -7.50 16.38
C LEU A 10 5.02 -7.52 15.92
N GLN A 11 5.30 -8.26 14.86
CA GLN A 11 6.65 -8.44 14.31
C GLN A 11 6.83 -7.82 12.93
N ALA A 12 5.74 -7.66 12.16
CA ALA A 12 5.79 -6.97 10.88
C ALA A 12 4.68 -5.92 10.79
N LEU A 13 5.03 -4.76 10.26
CA LEU A 13 4.09 -3.68 9.95
C LEU A 13 4.15 -3.39 8.47
N VAL A 14 3.01 -3.56 7.77
CA VAL A 14 2.84 -3.26 6.37
C VAL A 14 2.09 -1.95 6.24
N LEU A 15 2.67 -0.98 5.57
CA LEU A 15 2.05 0.31 5.26
C LEU A 15 1.60 0.35 3.81
N VAL A 16 0.36 0.74 3.59
CA VAL A 16 -0.26 0.88 2.27
C VAL A 16 -1.01 2.20 2.16
N PRO A 17 -1.10 2.82 0.95
CA PRO A 17 -1.71 4.14 0.81
C PRO A 17 -3.24 4.15 0.93
N THR A 18 -3.91 3.05 0.58
CA THR A 18 -5.38 2.98 0.53
C THR A 18 -5.94 1.86 1.40
N GLN A 19 -7.22 1.99 1.74
CA GLN A 19 -7.95 0.99 2.53
C GLN A 19 -8.21 -0.27 1.72
N GLU A 20 -8.47 -0.11 0.43
CA GLU A 20 -8.71 -1.20 -0.51
C GLU A 20 -7.47 -2.10 -0.55
N LEU A 21 -6.29 -1.51 -0.70
CA LEU A 21 -5.03 -2.25 -0.69
C LEU A 21 -4.77 -2.88 0.68
N ALA A 22 -5.08 -2.18 1.78
CA ALA A 22 -4.98 -2.75 3.12
C ALA A 22 -5.85 -4.00 3.26
N SER A 23 -7.08 -3.97 2.76
CA SER A 23 -7.99 -5.10 2.78
C SER A 23 -7.46 -6.27 1.94
N GLN A 24 -6.95 -5.99 0.74
CA GLN A 24 -6.40 -7.01 -0.15
C GLN A 24 -5.18 -7.70 0.48
N VAL A 25 -4.21 -6.92 0.96
CA VAL A 25 -2.99 -7.45 1.58
C VAL A 25 -3.32 -8.22 2.86
N ASN A 26 -4.19 -7.67 3.72
CA ASN A 26 -4.60 -8.35 4.95
C ASN A 26 -5.27 -9.70 4.67
N LYS A 27 -6.15 -9.76 3.67
CA LYS A 27 -6.80 -11.01 3.24
C LYS A 27 -5.79 -12.05 2.73
N GLN A 28 -4.79 -11.61 1.95
CA GLN A 28 -3.75 -12.52 1.45
C GLN A 28 -2.89 -13.07 2.58
N ILE A 29 -2.52 -12.23 3.57
CA ILE A 29 -1.77 -12.69 4.74
C ILE A 29 -2.60 -13.69 5.56
N GLN A 30 -3.89 -13.42 5.77
CA GLN A 30 -4.77 -14.35 6.50
C GLN A 30 -4.88 -15.70 5.78
N LEU A 31 -5.06 -15.69 4.45
CA LEU A 31 -5.06 -16.93 3.65
C LEU A 31 -3.76 -17.73 3.77
N LEU A 32 -2.62 -17.05 3.88
CA LEU A 32 -1.34 -17.73 4.11
C LEU A 32 -1.31 -18.37 5.50
N PHE A 33 -1.77 -17.70 6.55
CA PHE A 33 -1.85 -18.27 7.89
C PHE A 33 -2.78 -19.48 7.95
N ASP A 34 -3.97 -19.38 7.31
CA ASP A 34 -4.95 -20.46 7.23
C ASP A 34 -4.36 -21.69 6.51
N ASN A 35 -3.66 -21.48 5.39
CA ASN A 35 -3.00 -22.56 4.65
C ASN A 35 -1.82 -23.20 5.41
N MET A 36 -1.20 -22.45 6.31
CA MET A 36 -0.14 -22.95 7.20
C MET A 36 -0.71 -23.60 8.48
N HIS A 37 -2.02 -23.69 8.64
CA HIS A 37 -2.69 -24.15 9.86
C HIS A 37 -2.17 -23.43 11.10
N SER A 38 -1.94 -22.12 11.01
CA SER A 38 -1.36 -21.31 12.07
C SER A 38 -2.45 -20.52 12.79
N ASP A 39 -2.40 -20.49 14.11
CA ASP A 39 -3.25 -19.63 14.96
C ASP A 39 -2.80 -18.15 14.98
N ALA A 40 -1.82 -17.78 14.17
CA ALA A 40 -1.36 -16.40 14.06
C ALA A 40 -2.45 -15.50 13.46
N HIS A 41 -2.52 -14.26 13.95
CA HIS A 41 -3.50 -13.30 13.48
C HIS A 41 -2.85 -12.14 12.74
N THR A 42 -3.53 -11.66 11.71
CA THR A 42 -3.25 -10.37 11.08
C THR A 42 -4.35 -9.36 11.44
N LEU A 43 -4.04 -8.08 11.42
CA LEU A 43 -5.00 -7.03 11.72
C LEU A 43 -4.88 -5.85 10.76
N MET A 44 -6.04 -5.38 10.27
CA MET A 44 -6.14 -4.20 9.42
C MET A 44 -6.44 -2.95 10.25
N LEU A 45 -5.63 -1.89 10.06
CA LEU A 45 -5.71 -0.61 10.77
C LEU A 45 -5.87 0.54 9.76
N ILE A 46 -7.09 1.05 9.58
CA ILE A 46 -7.44 2.01 8.52
C ILE A 46 -8.17 3.25 9.04
N GLY A 47 -8.04 4.35 8.32
CA GLY A 47 -8.56 5.67 8.72
C GLY A 47 -10.06 5.74 8.97
N ASP A 48 -10.89 5.23 8.06
CA ASP A 48 -12.35 5.30 8.13
C ASP A 48 -12.98 4.28 9.09
N GLY A 49 -12.17 3.34 9.59
CA GLY A 49 -12.63 2.37 10.60
C GLY A 49 -12.79 3.02 11.98
N ASN A 50 -13.75 2.49 12.76
CA ASN A 50 -13.94 2.91 14.14
C ASN A 50 -12.67 2.61 14.97
N ILE A 51 -12.05 3.66 15.51
CA ILE A 51 -10.78 3.55 16.23
C ILE A 51 -10.91 2.71 17.51
N THR A 52 -12.03 2.83 18.22
CA THR A 52 -12.27 2.07 19.46
C THR A 52 -12.31 0.56 19.17
N ARG A 53 -13.00 0.16 18.10
CA ARG A 53 -13.03 -1.25 17.67
C ARG A 53 -11.64 -1.74 17.25
N GLN A 54 -10.86 -0.91 16.57
CA GLN A 54 -9.50 -1.29 16.19
C GLN A 54 -8.58 -1.43 17.41
N ILE A 55 -8.72 -0.56 18.41
CA ILE A 55 -8.00 -0.70 19.68
C ILE A 55 -8.39 -1.99 20.40
N GLU A 56 -9.67 -2.33 20.40
CA GLU A 56 -10.17 -3.58 20.98
C GLU A 56 -9.59 -4.80 20.24
N SER A 57 -9.58 -4.77 18.92
CA SER A 57 -9.01 -5.84 18.09
C SER A 57 -7.50 -6.02 18.31
N LEU A 58 -6.76 -5.01 18.76
CA LEU A 58 -5.34 -5.16 19.10
C LEU A 58 -5.10 -6.12 20.29
N LYS A 59 -6.13 -6.43 21.10
CA LYS A 59 -6.03 -7.40 22.20
C LYS A 59 -5.74 -8.83 21.73
N ILE A 60 -6.08 -9.18 20.48
CA ILE A 60 -5.73 -10.48 19.89
C ILE A 60 -4.23 -10.64 19.66
N LYS A 61 -3.43 -9.57 19.83
CA LYS A 61 -1.97 -9.54 19.65
C LYS A 61 -1.57 -10.04 18.26
N PRO A 62 -1.92 -9.30 17.19
CA PRO A 62 -1.60 -9.72 15.82
C PRO A 62 -0.08 -9.81 15.64
N VAL A 63 0.37 -10.78 14.84
CA VAL A 63 1.78 -10.96 14.46
C VAL A 63 2.15 -9.98 13.34
N ILE A 64 1.21 -9.73 12.43
CA ILE A 64 1.35 -8.78 11.33
C ILE A 64 0.19 -7.77 11.40
N ALA A 65 0.49 -6.50 11.19
CA ALA A 65 -0.53 -5.47 10.97
C ALA A 65 -0.36 -4.83 9.59
N VAL A 66 -1.49 -4.67 8.89
CA VAL A 66 -1.57 -3.92 7.63
C VAL A 66 -2.29 -2.61 7.91
N ALA A 67 -1.66 -1.48 7.60
CA ALA A 67 -2.17 -0.20 8.06
C ALA A 67 -2.02 0.93 7.01
N THR A 68 -2.93 1.90 7.08
CA THR A 68 -2.65 3.22 6.47
C THR A 68 -1.71 4.01 7.39
N PRO A 69 -0.76 4.80 6.84
CA PRO A 69 0.25 5.50 7.65
C PRO A 69 -0.33 6.38 8.75
N SER A 70 -1.36 7.16 8.44
CA SER A 70 -2.00 8.08 9.39
C SER A 70 -2.60 7.34 10.59
N ARG A 71 -3.29 6.22 10.36
CA ARG A 71 -3.90 5.40 11.43
C ARG A 71 -2.84 4.70 12.26
N ALA A 72 -1.81 4.13 11.64
CA ALA A 72 -0.70 3.52 12.37
C ALA A 72 -0.02 4.55 13.27
N ALA A 73 0.33 5.72 12.74
CA ALA A 73 0.94 6.81 13.50
C ALA A 73 0.04 7.27 14.67
N GLN A 74 -1.27 7.40 14.45
CA GLN A 74 -2.24 7.75 15.48
C GLN A 74 -2.23 6.73 16.62
N LEU A 75 -2.32 5.45 16.32
CA LEU A 75 -2.35 4.38 17.33
C LEU A 75 -1.02 4.25 18.08
N ILE A 76 0.11 4.50 17.42
CA ILE A 76 1.43 4.56 18.07
C ILE A 76 1.50 5.75 19.04
N ARG A 77 1.08 6.96 18.63
CA ARG A 77 1.04 8.15 19.51
C ARG A 77 0.16 7.91 20.74
N MET A 78 -0.97 7.23 20.56
CA MET A 78 -1.87 6.82 21.64
C MET A 78 -1.31 5.68 22.50
N LYS A 79 -0.12 5.15 22.20
CA LYS A 79 0.51 3.99 22.86
C LYS A 79 -0.35 2.71 22.84
N LYS A 80 -1.28 2.63 21.89
CA LYS A 80 -2.15 1.46 21.68
C LYS A 80 -1.51 0.43 20.75
N LEU A 81 -0.83 0.86 19.69
CA LEU A 81 -0.05 -0.02 18.83
C LEU A 81 1.40 -0.07 19.34
N LYS A 82 1.78 -1.22 19.91
CA LYS A 82 3.13 -1.46 20.44
C LYS A 82 4.04 -1.94 19.30
N VAL A 83 5.11 -1.20 19.01
CA VAL A 83 5.96 -1.46 17.82
C VAL A 83 7.40 -1.85 18.18
N HIS A 84 7.72 -2.05 19.46
CA HIS A 84 9.08 -2.35 19.92
C HIS A 84 9.60 -3.73 19.44
N ASN A 85 8.70 -4.68 19.12
CA ASN A 85 9.06 -6.00 18.59
C ASN A 85 8.99 -6.09 17.08
N VAL A 86 8.68 -4.98 16.37
CA VAL A 86 8.61 -4.98 14.91
C VAL A 86 10.00 -5.19 14.34
N LYS A 87 10.18 -6.31 13.66
CA LYS A 87 11.42 -6.73 12.98
C LYS A 87 11.47 -6.20 11.55
N THR A 88 10.29 -6.04 10.92
CA THR A 88 10.18 -5.65 9.50
C THR A 88 9.10 -4.59 9.30
N LEU A 89 9.47 -3.50 8.65
CA LEU A 89 8.56 -2.47 8.14
C LEU A 89 8.51 -2.59 6.63
N ILE A 90 7.32 -2.78 6.08
CA ILE A 90 7.09 -2.91 4.63
C ILE A 90 6.27 -1.71 4.17
N LEU A 91 6.69 -1.07 3.09
CA LEU A 91 5.96 -0.03 2.40
C LEU A 91 5.60 -0.53 1.00
N ASP A 92 4.32 -0.77 0.75
CA ASP A 92 3.82 -1.16 -0.56
C ASP A 92 3.22 0.05 -1.28
N GLU A 93 3.36 0.13 -2.59
CA GLU A 93 3.13 1.35 -3.39
C GLU A 93 3.95 2.55 -2.84
N ALA A 94 5.24 2.32 -2.63
CA ALA A 94 6.14 3.29 -1.99
C ALA A 94 6.21 4.65 -2.70
N ASP A 95 6.01 4.71 -4.02
CA ASP A 95 5.89 5.94 -4.79
C ASP A 95 4.75 6.84 -4.29
N LYS A 96 3.60 6.26 -3.97
CA LYS A 96 2.47 6.99 -3.38
C LYS A 96 2.71 7.31 -1.91
N LEU A 97 3.25 6.36 -1.14
CA LEU A 97 3.52 6.53 0.29
C LEU A 97 4.59 7.60 0.57
N MET A 98 5.54 7.78 -0.34
CA MET A 98 6.57 8.83 -0.26
C MET A 98 6.05 10.21 -0.66
N ASP A 99 4.76 10.40 -0.88
CA ASP A 99 4.21 11.74 -1.08
C ASP A 99 4.06 12.49 0.25
N LYS A 100 4.02 13.83 0.15
CA LYS A 100 3.94 14.74 1.32
C LYS A 100 2.82 14.37 2.29
N THR A 101 1.70 13.85 1.77
CA THR A 101 0.52 13.45 2.55
C THR A 101 0.84 12.40 3.62
N TYR A 102 1.73 11.46 3.34
CA TYR A 102 2.02 10.33 4.24
C TYR A 102 3.40 10.39 4.87
N LEU A 103 4.32 11.15 4.26
CA LEU A 103 5.74 11.14 4.60
C LEU A 103 6.01 11.44 6.08
N GLU A 104 5.34 12.45 6.66
CA GLU A 104 5.50 12.79 8.08
C GLU A 104 5.10 11.63 9.00
N SER A 105 3.96 10.98 8.69
CA SER A 105 3.50 9.82 9.44
C SER A 105 4.48 8.65 9.35
N ILE A 106 5.03 8.40 8.17
CA ILE A 106 6.01 7.33 7.92
C ILE A 106 7.32 7.60 8.65
N ILE A 107 7.83 8.83 8.61
CA ILE A 107 9.03 9.23 9.35
C ILE A 107 8.81 9.04 10.86
N PHE A 108 7.64 9.44 11.38
CA PHE A 108 7.29 9.25 12.79
C PHE A 108 7.25 7.75 13.14
N ILE A 109 6.58 6.92 12.34
CA ILE A 109 6.53 5.47 12.52
C ILE A 109 7.96 4.90 12.54
N ARG A 110 8.78 5.24 11.53
CA ARG A 110 10.17 4.76 11.44
C ARG A 110 10.99 5.12 12.68
N LYS A 111 10.84 6.34 13.21
CA LYS A 111 11.51 6.78 14.45
C LYS A 111 11.02 6.05 15.70
N SER A 112 9.78 5.53 15.67
CA SER A 112 9.20 4.77 16.78
C SER A 112 9.65 3.30 16.79
N LEU A 113 10.24 2.82 15.70
CA LEU A 113 10.75 1.47 15.56
C LEU A 113 12.21 1.38 16.03
N MET A 114 12.65 0.15 16.32
CA MET A 114 14.06 -0.11 16.65
C MET A 114 14.98 0.19 15.47
N LYS A 115 16.22 0.61 15.73
CA LYS A 115 17.21 0.88 14.67
C LYS A 115 17.47 -0.33 13.76
N ARG A 116 17.43 -1.54 14.33
CA ARG A 116 17.66 -2.83 13.64
C ARG A 116 16.48 -3.29 12.77
N THR A 117 15.32 -2.61 12.83
CA THR A 117 14.16 -2.97 12.01
C THR A 117 14.52 -2.89 10.53
N GLN A 118 14.33 -3.99 9.81
CA GLN A 118 14.49 -4.03 8.36
C GLN A 118 13.38 -3.20 7.70
N VAL A 119 13.74 -2.39 6.70
CA VAL A 119 12.77 -1.60 5.93
C VAL A 119 12.79 -2.09 4.49
N LEU A 120 11.63 -2.48 3.98
CA LEU A 120 11.41 -2.95 2.62
C LEU A 120 10.44 -2.00 1.92
N LEU A 121 10.79 -1.57 0.71
CA LEU A 121 9.96 -0.72 -0.12
C LEU A 121 9.67 -1.43 -1.44
N PHE A 122 8.40 -1.55 -1.77
CA PHE A 122 7.93 -2.09 -3.04
C PHE A 122 7.21 -0.98 -3.81
N SER A 123 7.52 -0.83 -5.09
CA SER A 123 6.92 0.20 -5.94
C SER A 123 6.92 -0.23 -7.40
N ALA A 124 5.85 0.09 -8.12
CA ALA A 124 5.79 -0.11 -9.56
C ALA A 124 6.67 0.89 -10.32
N SER A 125 6.94 2.06 -9.73
CA SER A 125 7.77 3.11 -10.30
C SER A 125 8.76 3.65 -9.27
N ILE A 126 10.02 3.87 -9.68
CA ILE A 126 11.06 4.43 -8.82
C ILE A 126 11.57 5.73 -9.44
N SER A 127 11.07 6.86 -8.95
CA SER A 127 11.57 8.17 -9.34
C SER A 127 12.75 8.61 -8.44
N ASN A 128 13.58 9.53 -8.94
CA ASN A 128 14.65 10.14 -8.12
C ASN A 128 14.09 10.82 -6.86
N LYS A 129 12.85 11.34 -6.91
CA LYS A 129 12.15 11.90 -5.76
C LYS A 129 11.85 10.82 -4.73
N THR A 130 11.32 9.68 -5.17
CA THR A 130 11.02 8.52 -4.32
C THR A 130 12.27 8.01 -3.62
N ILE A 131 13.39 7.88 -4.34
CA ILE A 131 14.67 7.45 -3.77
C ILE A 131 15.17 8.44 -2.71
N LYS A 132 15.13 9.75 -2.99
CA LYS A 132 15.54 10.77 -2.01
C LYS A 132 14.72 10.71 -0.73
N GLN A 133 13.42 10.49 -0.84
CA GLN A 133 12.54 10.38 0.32
C GLN A 133 12.73 9.05 1.05
N ALA A 134 12.92 7.94 0.34
CA ALA A 134 13.24 6.65 0.94
C ALA A 134 14.51 6.69 1.80
N ASN A 135 15.53 7.43 1.38
CA ASN A 135 16.76 7.63 2.15
C ASN A 135 16.56 8.33 3.51
N THR A 136 15.40 8.98 3.74
CA THR A 136 15.08 9.56 5.06
C THR A 136 14.66 8.52 6.09
N ILE A 137 14.25 7.33 5.64
CA ILE A 137 13.74 6.24 6.49
C ILE A 137 14.58 4.97 6.42
N THR A 138 15.51 4.89 5.46
CA THR A 138 16.43 3.76 5.27
C THR A 138 17.88 4.20 5.49
N TYR A 139 18.77 3.23 5.69
CA TYR A 139 20.21 3.44 5.76
C TYR A 139 20.89 2.51 4.76
N ASN A 140 21.65 3.09 3.81
CA ASN A 140 22.32 2.35 2.73
C ASN A 140 21.42 1.31 2.05
N PRO A 141 20.28 1.72 1.44
CA PRO A 141 19.35 0.76 0.83
C PRO A 141 19.99 0.08 -0.39
N VAL A 142 19.73 -1.21 -0.52
CA VAL A 142 20.01 -1.94 -1.75
C VAL A 142 18.81 -1.77 -2.68
N ILE A 143 19.04 -1.34 -3.91
CA ILE A 143 18.00 -1.11 -4.91
C ILE A 143 18.05 -2.25 -5.93
N TYR A 144 16.92 -2.95 -6.05
CA TYR A 144 16.69 -3.96 -7.08
C TYR A 144 15.73 -3.41 -8.12
N GLU A 145 16.23 -3.19 -9.32
CA GLU A 145 15.43 -2.75 -10.48
C GLU A 145 15.30 -3.91 -11.47
N LEU A 146 14.06 -4.38 -11.67
CA LEU A 146 13.77 -5.48 -12.60
C LEU A 146 13.85 -5.06 -14.08
N SER A 147 13.89 -3.75 -14.37
CA SER A 147 13.64 -3.21 -15.71
C SER A 147 14.88 -2.68 -16.44
N LYS A 148 16.11 -2.94 -15.98
CA LYS A 148 17.30 -2.44 -16.70
C LYS A 148 17.48 -3.06 -18.10
N GLU A 149 16.95 -4.26 -18.34
CA GLU A 149 17.06 -4.95 -19.63
C GLU A 149 15.86 -4.75 -20.56
N ASN A 150 14.69 -4.39 -20.05
CA ASN A 150 13.49 -4.13 -20.85
C ASN A 150 12.96 -2.71 -20.59
N LYS A 151 13.42 -1.74 -21.40
CA LYS A 151 12.89 -0.36 -21.40
C LYS A 151 11.41 -0.24 -21.81
N GLU A 152 10.76 -1.34 -22.18
CA GLU A 152 9.35 -1.36 -22.53
C GLU A 152 8.49 -1.60 -21.26
N LEU A 153 8.20 -0.51 -20.55
CA LEU A 153 7.26 -0.51 -19.40
C LEU A 153 5.82 -0.87 -19.83
N ILE A 154 5.56 -0.93 -21.12
CA ILE A 154 4.23 -1.17 -21.68
C ILE A 154 4.27 -2.48 -22.48
N PRO A 155 3.42 -3.46 -22.17
CA PRO A 155 3.35 -4.69 -22.97
C PRO A 155 3.05 -4.40 -24.42
N LYS A 156 3.80 -5.00 -25.35
CA LYS A 156 3.60 -4.86 -26.80
C LYS A 156 2.20 -5.28 -27.30
N THR A 157 1.51 -6.07 -26.48
CA THR A 157 0.15 -6.54 -26.75
C THR A 157 -0.92 -5.45 -26.53
N ILE A 158 -0.58 -4.34 -25.87
CA ILE A 158 -1.50 -3.24 -25.59
C ILE A 158 -1.39 -2.20 -26.70
N LYS A 159 -2.48 -1.98 -27.45
CA LYS A 159 -2.57 -0.91 -28.43
C LYS A 159 -3.01 0.39 -27.75
N HIS A 160 -2.15 1.40 -27.80
CA HIS A 160 -2.44 2.72 -27.26
C HIS A 160 -3.02 3.61 -28.34
N ILE A 161 -4.17 4.21 -28.05
CA ILE A 161 -4.86 5.16 -28.93
C ILE A 161 -5.22 6.37 -28.10
N PHE A 162 -5.04 7.58 -28.64
CA PHE A 162 -5.56 8.80 -28.02
C PHE A 162 -6.54 9.48 -28.96
N ILE A 163 -7.56 10.12 -28.40
CA ILE A 163 -8.59 10.85 -29.15
C ILE A 163 -8.72 12.22 -28.50
N ILE A 164 -8.65 13.26 -29.32
CA ILE A 164 -8.84 14.65 -28.90
C ILE A 164 -10.32 14.97 -29.05
N SER A 165 -10.94 15.44 -27.96
CA SER A 165 -12.33 15.87 -27.97
C SER A 165 -12.51 17.07 -27.05
N ASP A 166 -13.48 17.95 -27.37
CA ASP A 166 -13.87 19.02 -26.48
C ASP A 166 -14.45 18.50 -25.15
N ARG A 167 -14.24 19.26 -24.07
CA ARG A 167 -14.70 18.86 -22.73
C ARG A 167 -16.21 18.56 -22.71
N ARG A 168 -17.00 19.32 -23.46
CA ARG A 168 -18.47 19.15 -23.54
C ARG A 168 -18.88 17.89 -24.29
N GLU A 169 -18.04 17.39 -25.19
CA GLU A 169 -18.33 16.22 -26.04
C GLU A 169 -17.69 14.93 -25.54
N ARG A 170 -16.96 14.94 -24.42
CA ARG A 170 -16.22 13.78 -23.93
C ARG A 170 -17.09 12.55 -23.72
N ILE A 171 -18.26 12.73 -23.11
CA ILE A 171 -19.18 11.63 -22.81
C ILE A 171 -19.71 11.03 -24.11
N GLU A 172 -20.12 11.88 -25.05
CA GLU A 172 -20.63 11.42 -26.35
C GLU A 172 -19.53 10.75 -27.17
N THR A 173 -18.33 11.29 -27.16
CA THR A 173 -17.15 10.68 -27.80
C THR A 173 -16.84 9.33 -27.17
N LEU A 174 -16.89 9.20 -25.84
CA LEU A 174 -16.68 7.93 -25.14
C LEU A 174 -17.72 6.89 -25.54
N ARG A 175 -19.01 7.28 -25.61
CA ARG A 175 -20.10 6.39 -26.07
C ARG A 175 -19.86 5.89 -27.48
N LYS A 176 -19.45 6.77 -28.39
CA LYS A 176 -19.12 6.41 -29.79
C LYS A 176 -17.96 5.43 -29.85
N ILE A 177 -16.89 5.66 -29.04
CA ILE A 177 -15.74 4.77 -28.96
C ILE A 177 -16.15 3.39 -28.43
N ALA A 178 -16.86 3.35 -27.30
CA ALA A 178 -17.31 2.09 -26.70
C ALA A 178 -18.16 1.27 -27.66
N LYS A 179 -19.05 1.94 -28.42
CA LYS A 179 -19.88 1.30 -29.42
C LYS A 179 -19.09 0.82 -30.64
N ALA A 180 -18.07 1.61 -31.09
CA ALA A 180 -17.25 1.25 -32.23
C ALA A 180 -16.27 0.10 -31.91
N VAL A 181 -15.73 0.06 -30.71
CA VAL A 181 -14.80 -1.00 -30.27
C VAL A 181 -15.54 -2.30 -29.97
N ASN A 182 -16.77 -2.21 -29.49
CA ASN A 182 -17.68 -3.36 -29.20
C ASN A 182 -16.95 -4.49 -28.43
N SER A 183 -16.26 -4.15 -27.34
CA SER A 183 -15.50 -5.11 -26.54
C SER A 183 -16.38 -5.81 -25.50
N ASP A 184 -16.08 -7.06 -25.19
CA ASP A 184 -16.77 -7.85 -24.17
C ASP A 184 -16.64 -7.24 -22.75
N LYS A 185 -15.52 -6.54 -22.49
CA LYS A 185 -15.26 -5.86 -21.21
C LYS A 185 -14.61 -4.52 -21.45
N THR A 186 -15.17 -3.50 -20.82
CA THR A 186 -14.64 -2.12 -20.89
C THR A 186 -14.42 -1.58 -19.48
N MET A 187 -13.26 -0.97 -19.25
CA MET A 187 -12.97 -0.26 -18.01
C MET A 187 -12.70 1.21 -18.34
N ILE A 188 -13.41 2.10 -17.65
CA ILE A 188 -13.29 3.55 -17.85
C ILE A 188 -12.69 4.16 -16.60
N PHE A 189 -11.58 4.90 -16.76
CA PHE A 189 -10.94 5.64 -15.68
C PHE A 189 -11.34 7.10 -15.79
N ILE A 190 -11.76 7.70 -14.68
CA ILE A 190 -12.16 9.10 -14.57
C ILE A 190 -11.41 9.77 -13.44
N ASN A 191 -11.18 11.06 -13.55
CA ASN A 191 -10.41 11.81 -12.54
C ASN A 191 -11.24 12.30 -11.35
N THR A 192 -12.55 12.47 -11.53
CA THR A 192 -13.44 13.01 -10.49
C THR A 192 -14.73 12.22 -10.40
N LYS A 193 -15.32 12.18 -9.19
CA LYS A 193 -16.65 11.56 -8.98
C LYS A 193 -17.78 12.28 -9.75
N TYR A 194 -17.60 13.56 -10.04
CA TYR A 194 -18.58 14.37 -10.80
C TYR A 194 -18.68 13.97 -12.28
N ASP A 195 -17.71 13.23 -12.80
CA ASP A 195 -17.74 12.71 -14.17
C ASP A 195 -18.48 11.35 -14.26
N LEU A 196 -19.07 10.86 -13.15
CA LEU A 196 -19.83 9.60 -13.08
C LEU A 196 -21.33 9.76 -13.37
N GLU A 197 -21.87 10.99 -13.30
CA GLU A 197 -23.28 11.32 -13.59
C GLU A 197 -23.44 11.80 -15.05
#